data_ffe602a5f2e3f4021ffc76e9ef295ef8
#
_entry.id   ffe602a5f2e3f4021ffc76e9ef295ef8
#
_cell.length_a   1.000
_cell.length_b   1.000
_cell.length_c   1.000
_cell.angle_alpha   90.00
_cell.angle_beta   90.00
_cell.angle_gamma   90.00
#
_symmetry.space_group_name_H-M   'P 1'
#
loop_
_entity.id
_entity.type
_entity.pdbx_description
1 polymer ?
#
loop_
_entity_poly.entity_id
_entity_poly.type
_entity_poly.pdbx_seq_one_letter_code
_entity_poly.pdbx_strand_id
1 'polypeptide(L)'
;MKRVPWVFELRDLWPESIRAVGAMKESKALDWLEKLELFLYRKAAAVVSVTNAFRDNLIRRGIDGNKIHVVTNGVDISRFTPREKDAELVEKLDLQGKFVAGYIGTHGMAHALETLLEAAEKLKARTDGDRYRLILLGDGARKADLMQQAKAKNLDNVIFVDSVSNDEVVRYWSLLDVAIIHLRKTELFTTVIPSKLFECM
;
A
#
# COMPACT_ATOMS: atom_id res chain seq x y z
N MET A 1 5.45 -38.54 8.45
CA MET A 1 5.71 -37.09 8.29
C MET A 1 6.48 -36.60 9.50
N LYS A 2 7.63 -35.91 9.30
CA LYS A 2 8.36 -35.28 10.41
C LYS A 2 7.51 -34.16 11.00
N ARG A 3 7.24 -34.17 12.29
CA ARG A 3 6.54 -33.09 13.01
C ARG A 3 7.56 -31.98 13.31
N VAL A 4 7.86 -31.16 12.31
CA VAL A 4 8.74 -30.01 12.47
C VAL A 4 7.90 -28.82 12.97
N PRO A 5 8.30 -28.12 14.04
CA PRO A 5 7.65 -26.87 14.43
C PRO A 5 7.80 -25.82 13.32
N TRP A 6 6.78 -24.99 13.12
CA TRP A 6 6.77 -23.96 12.10
C TRP A 6 6.25 -22.64 12.69
N VAL A 7 6.68 -21.53 12.11
CA VAL A 7 6.25 -20.18 12.47
C VAL A 7 5.34 -19.65 11.37
N PHE A 8 4.24 -19.03 11.76
CA PHE A 8 3.35 -18.36 10.83
C PHE A 8 3.63 -16.85 10.84
N GLU A 9 4.06 -16.30 9.72
CA GLU A 9 4.20 -14.85 9.54
C GLU A 9 2.92 -14.29 8.94
N LEU A 10 2.25 -13.38 9.69
CA LEU A 10 1.02 -12.71 9.31
C LEU A 10 1.33 -11.27 8.91
N ARG A 11 1.19 -10.95 7.63
CA ARG A 11 1.37 -9.61 7.10
C ARG A 11 0.06 -8.89 6.79
N ASP A 12 -1.00 -9.66 6.54
CA ASP A 12 -2.36 -9.18 6.27
C ASP A 12 -3.38 -10.08 6.99
N LEU A 13 -4.47 -9.50 7.48
CA LEU A 13 -5.59 -10.25 8.06
C LEU A 13 -6.46 -10.82 6.94
N TRP A 14 -6.22 -12.06 6.59
CA TRP A 14 -7.01 -12.84 5.65
C TRP A 14 -8.07 -13.67 6.41
N PRO A 15 -9.30 -13.88 5.89
CA PRO A 15 -9.90 -13.29 4.69
C PRO A 15 -10.58 -11.93 4.94
N GLU A 16 -10.39 -11.30 6.12
CA GLU A 16 -10.99 -9.99 6.45
C GLU A 16 -10.64 -8.90 5.42
N SER A 17 -9.41 -8.88 4.91
CA SER A 17 -8.98 -7.93 3.88
C SER A 17 -9.76 -8.08 2.57
N ILE A 18 -10.12 -9.32 2.18
CA ILE A 18 -10.95 -9.59 1.00
C ILE A 18 -12.37 -9.04 1.20
N ARG A 19 -12.94 -9.23 2.40
CA ARG A 19 -14.25 -8.68 2.76
C ARG A 19 -14.23 -7.16 2.75
N ALA A 20 -13.21 -6.55 3.37
CA ALA A 20 -13.08 -5.10 3.51
C ALA A 20 -13.02 -4.36 2.17
N VAL A 21 -12.43 -4.96 1.14
CA VAL A 21 -12.38 -4.37 -0.21
C VAL A 21 -13.57 -4.75 -1.10
N GLY A 22 -14.41 -5.68 -0.65
CA GLY A 22 -15.55 -6.17 -1.44
C GLY A 22 -15.15 -7.01 -2.65
N ALA A 23 -13.96 -7.63 -2.62
CA ALA A 23 -13.45 -8.43 -3.74
C ALA A 23 -14.23 -9.74 -3.92
N MET A 24 -14.84 -10.24 -2.86
CA MET A 24 -15.74 -11.42 -2.90
C MET A 24 -17.01 -11.12 -2.11
N LYS A 25 -18.13 -11.65 -2.61
CA LYS A 25 -19.39 -11.67 -1.86
C LYS A 25 -19.28 -12.61 -0.66
N GLU A 26 -20.01 -12.30 0.42
CA GLU A 26 -20.14 -13.20 1.56
C GLU A 26 -20.55 -14.62 1.10
N SER A 27 -19.78 -15.61 1.55
CA SER A 27 -19.97 -16.99 1.12
C SER A 27 -19.43 -17.99 2.14
N LYS A 28 -19.98 -19.20 2.12
CA LYS A 28 -19.47 -20.32 2.93
C LYS A 28 -17.98 -20.60 2.68
N ALA A 29 -17.45 -20.23 1.51
CA ALA A 29 -16.04 -20.38 1.19
C ALA A 29 -15.18 -19.44 2.02
N LEU A 30 -15.59 -18.18 2.22
CA LEU A 30 -14.90 -17.24 3.10
C LEU A 30 -14.90 -17.70 4.56
N ASP A 31 -16.02 -18.23 5.02
CA ASP A 31 -16.13 -18.78 6.39
C ASP A 31 -15.22 -20.00 6.59
N TRP A 32 -15.10 -20.84 5.55
CA TRP A 32 -14.17 -21.97 5.58
C TRP A 32 -12.71 -21.51 5.58
N LEU A 33 -12.37 -20.51 4.77
CA LEU A 33 -11.03 -19.91 4.76
C LEU A 33 -10.66 -19.31 6.12
N GLU A 34 -11.59 -18.65 6.79
CA GLU A 34 -11.37 -18.11 8.13
C GLU A 34 -11.12 -19.21 9.16
N LYS A 35 -11.90 -20.31 9.10
CA LYS A 35 -11.67 -21.47 9.97
C LYS A 35 -10.31 -22.12 9.71
N LEU A 36 -9.90 -22.22 8.44
CA LEU A 36 -8.58 -22.73 8.06
C LEU A 36 -7.45 -21.83 8.59
N GLU A 37 -7.60 -20.53 8.42
CA GLU A 37 -6.66 -19.52 8.93
C GLU A 37 -6.46 -19.68 10.45
N LEU A 38 -7.55 -19.67 11.23
CA LEU A 38 -7.51 -19.83 12.68
C LEU A 38 -6.94 -21.19 13.11
N PHE A 39 -7.22 -22.26 12.35
CA PHE A 39 -6.61 -23.56 12.57
C PHE A 39 -5.08 -23.49 12.38
N LEU A 40 -4.60 -22.83 11.33
CA LEU A 40 -3.18 -22.67 11.08
C LEU A 40 -2.51 -21.87 12.22
N TYR A 41 -3.09 -20.76 12.67
CA TYR A 41 -2.56 -20.01 13.81
C TYR A 41 -2.48 -20.84 15.09
N ARG A 42 -3.53 -21.65 15.39
CA ARG A 42 -3.54 -22.53 16.57
C ARG A 42 -2.49 -23.62 16.49
N LYS A 43 -2.15 -24.13 15.31
CA LYS A 43 -1.19 -25.21 15.08
C LYS A 43 0.25 -24.74 14.95
N ALA A 44 0.50 -23.48 14.60
CA ALA A 44 1.82 -22.90 14.56
C ALA A 44 2.49 -22.92 15.94
N ALA A 45 3.79 -23.12 15.97
CA ALA A 45 4.60 -23.00 17.20
C ALA A 45 4.68 -21.56 17.68
N ALA A 46 4.77 -20.61 16.74
CA ALA A 46 4.67 -19.17 17.00
C ALA A 46 3.96 -18.48 15.82
N VAL A 47 3.38 -17.30 16.08
CA VAL A 47 2.79 -16.41 15.08
C VAL A 47 3.54 -15.10 15.15
N VAL A 48 4.01 -14.58 14.02
CA VAL A 48 4.61 -13.26 13.91
C VAL A 48 3.59 -12.35 13.22
N SER A 49 3.26 -11.22 13.85
CA SER A 49 2.38 -10.20 13.29
C SER A 49 3.12 -8.89 13.09
N VAL A 50 2.72 -8.08 12.11
CA VAL A 50 3.38 -6.81 11.77
C VAL A 50 2.91 -5.61 12.60
N THR A 51 1.81 -5.73 13.34
CA THR A 51 1.30 -4.66 14.21
C THR A 51 0.72 -5.20 15.51
N ASN A 52 0.71 -4.36 16.56
CA ASN A 52 0.02 -4.68 17.81
C ASN A 52 -1.50 -4.86 17.58
N ALA A 53 -2.09 -4.09 16.67
CA ALA A 53 -3.50 -4.21 16.36
C ALA A 53 -3.86 -5.59 15.77
N PHE A 54 -2.98 -6.18 14.94
CA PHE A 54 -3.14 -7.55 14.45
C PHE A 54 -3.01 -8.56 15.58
N ARG A 55 -2.02 -8.41 16.46
CA ARG A 55 -1.89 -9.24 17.66
C ARG A 55 -3.19 -9.23 18.49
N ASP A 56 -3.73 -8.03 18.76
CA ASP A 56 -4.94 -7.88 19.57
C ASP A 56 -6.18 -8.46 18.87
N ASN A 57 -6.26 -8.36 17.54
CA ASN A 57 -7.29 -9.03 16.72
C ASN A 57 -7.21 -10.54 16.89
N LEU A 58 -6.02 -11.14 16.77
CA LEU A 58 -5.84 -12.58 16.93
C LEU A 58 -6.20 -13.07 18.33
N ILE A 59 -5.82 -12.32 19.37
CA ILE A 59 -6.16 -12.66 20.77
C ILE A 59 -7.70 -12.67 20.94
N ARG A 60 -8.40 -11.65 20.44
CA ARG A 60 -9.88 -11.60 20.46
C ARG A 60 -10.53 -12.79 19.74
N ARG A 61 -9.85 -13.30 18.67
CA ARG A 61 -10.30 -14.49 17.91
C ARG A 61 -9.86 -15.82 18.54
N GLY A 62 -9.31 -15.79 19.78
CA GLY A 62 -9.00 -16.98 20.58
C GLY A 62 -7.66 -17.64 20.23
N ILE A 63 -6.69 -16.87 19.77
CA ILE A 63 -5.31 -17.32 19.62
C ILE A 63 -4.54 -16.96 20.91
N ASP A 64 -3.74 -17.90 21.42
CA ASP A 64 -2.92 -17.68 22.61
C ASP A 64 -1.91 -16.54 22.39
N GLY A 65 -2.04 -15.48 23.18
CA GLY A 65 -1.20 -14.29 23.08
C GLY A 65 0.28 -14.54 23.38
N ASN A 66 0.61 -15.60 24.15
CA ASN A 66 1.99 -15.95 24.50
C ASN A 66 2.80 -16.43 23.29
N LYS A 67 2.15 -16.90 22.24
CA LYS A 67 2.81 -17.35 21.00
C LYS A 67 2.78 -16.30 19.88
N ILE A 68 2.21 -15.11 20.11
CA ILE A 68 2.14 -14.04 19.12
C ILE A 68 3.24 -13.02 19.42
N HIS A 69 4.14 -12.87 18.47
CA HIS A 69 5.25 -11.91 18.51
C HIS A 69 5.00 -10.80 17.49
N VAL A 70 5.20 -9.54 17.89
CA VAL A 70 5.07 -8.40 16.98
C VAL A 70 6.45 -8.06 16.45
N VAL A 71 6.61 -8.17 15.13
CA VAL A 71 7.79 -7.73 14.39
C VAL A 71 7.31 -6.78 13.30
N THR A 72 7.52 -5.49 13.51
CA THR A 72 7.05 -4.45 12.58
C THR A 72 7.80 -4.50 11.25
N ASN A 73 7.17 -3.96 10.21
CA ASN A 73 7.89 -3.71 8.96
C ASN A 73 9.09 -2.79 9.22
N GLY A 74 10.11 -2.93 8.42
CA GLY A 74 11.30 -2.09 8.43
C GLY A 74 11.70 -1.73 7.00
N VAL A 75 12.80 -1.02 6.88
CA VAL A 75 13.38 -0.61 5.60
C VAL A 75 14.89 -0.79 5.62
N ASP A 76 15.47 -1.06 4.48
CA ASP A 76 16.93 -1.04 4.30
C ASP A 76 17.40 0.42 4.16
N ILE A 77 17.93 0.96 5.27
CA ILE A 77 18.42 2.34 5.34
C ILE A 77 19.67 2.58 4.46
N SER A 78 20.35 1.54 4.00
CA SER A 78 21.47 1.70 3.05
C SER A 78 20.95 2.01 1.64
N ARG A 79 19.76 1.55 1.30
CA ARG A 79 19.09 1.79 0.02
C ARG A 79 18.22 3.06 0.05
N PHE A 80 17.40 3.21 1.08
CA PHE A 80 16.49 4.34 1.24
C PHE A 80 17.16 5.43 2.07
N THR A 81 17.90 6.29 1.41
CA THR A 81 18.60 7.44 1.99
C THR A 81 18.11 8.73 1.35
N PRO A 82 18.06 9.85 2.07
CA PRO A 82 17.78 11.15 1.48
C PRO A 82 18.76 11.43 0.32
N ARG A 83 18.23 11.91 -0.80
CA ARG A 83 18.99 12.23 -2.01
C ARG A 83 18.36 13.38 -2.76
N GLU A 84 19.17 14.05 -3.57
CA GLU A 84 18.69 15.06 -4.53
C GLU A 84 17.73 14.42 -5.55
N LYS A 85 16.83 15.24 -6.11
CA LYS A 85 15.92 14.80 -7.18
C LYS A 85 16.72 14.29 -8.38
N ASP A 86 16.34 13.13 -8.88
CA ASP A 86 16.97 12.52 -10.06
C ASP A 86 16.76 13.41 -11.30
N ALA A 87 17.85 14.02 -11.80
CA ALA A 87 17.77 15.02 -12.87
C ALA A 87 17.23 14.44 -14.18
N GLU A 88 17.59 13.19 -14.51
CA GLU A 88 17.11 12.51 -15.73
C GLU A 88 15.58 12.31 -15.66
N LEU A 89 15.07 11.86 -14.53
CA LEU A 89 13.63 11.65 -14.35
C LEU A 89 12.87 12.99 -14.25
N VAL A 90 13.48 14.03 -13.65
CA VAL A 90 12.90 15.39 -13.64
C VAL A 90 12.72 15.91 -15.07
N GLU A 91 13.71 15.73 -15.94
CA GLU A 91 13.64 16.13 -17.35
C GLU A 91 12.63 15.26 -18.11
N LYS A 92 12.73 13.94 -17.99
CA LYS A 92 11.87 12.96 -18.67
C LYS A 92 10.38 13.14 -18.38
N LEU A 93 10.03 13.52 -17.15
CA LEU A 93 8.65 13.68 -16.68
C LEU A 93 8.18 15.13 -16.64
N ASP A 94 8.96 16.08 -17.14
CA ASP A 94 8.66 17.53 -17.16
C ASP A 94 8.29 18.07 -15.77
N LEU A 95 9.19 17.84 -14.80
CA LEU A 95 8.97 18.19 -13.39
C LEU A 95 9.75 19.44 -12.94
N GLN A 96 10.43 20.15 -13.84
CA GLN A 96 11.20 21.36 -13.51
C GLN A 96 10.31 22.41 -12.85
N GLY A 97 10.67 22.80 -11.63
CA GLY A 97 9.93 23.81 -10.87
C GLY A 97 8.52 23.37 -10.40
N LYS A 98 8.17 22.11 -10.57
CA LYS A 98 6.89 21.55 -10.12
C LYS A 98 6.98 21.05 -8.67
N PHE A 99 5.85 21.15 -7.96
CA PHE A 99 5.64 20.48 -6.69
C PHE A 99 5.03 19.10 -6.97
N VAL A 100 5.72 18.06 -6.55
CA VAL A 100 5.40 16.68 -6.90
C VAL A 100 4.89 15.93 -5.68
N ALA A 101 3.62 15.54 -5.71
CA ALA A 101 3.07 14.56 -4.80
C ALA A 101 3.07 13.17 -5.47
N GLY A 102 3.31 12.10 -4.74
CA GLY A 102 3.34 10.79 -5.37
C GLY A 102 2.87 9.65 -4.49
N TYR A 103 2.25 8.68 -5.14
CA TYR A 103 1.92 7.39 -4.58
C TYR A 103 2.73 6.32 -5.30
N ILE A 104 3.50 5.53 -4.55
CA ILE A 104 4.29 4.42 -5.07
C ILE A 104 3.77 3.11 -4.48
N GLY A 105 3.32 2.17 -5.34
CA GLY A 105 2.85 0.86 -4.93
C GLY A 105 1.66 0.33 -5.72
N THR A 106 1.02 -0.71 -5.20
CA THR A 106 -0.07 -1.42 -5.87
C THR A 106 -1.28 -0.53 -6.11
N HIS A 107 -1.77 -0.49 -7.35
CA HIS A 107 -3.02 0.15 -7.74
C HIS A 107 -4.20 -0.82 -7.52
N GLY A 108 -4.42 -1.18 -6.25
CA GLY A 108 -5.44 -2.15 -5.84
C GLY A 108 -6.68 -1.50 -5.23
N MET A 109 -7.71 -2.32 -5.01
CA MET A 109 -9.01 -1.88 -4.46
C MET A 109 -8.90 -1.31 -3.03
N ALA A 110 -7.91 -1.78 -2.26
CA ALA A 110 -7.66 -1.33 -0.89
C ALA A 110 -7.13 0.11 -0.81
N HIS A 111 -6.57 0.62 -1.90
CA HIS A 111 -5.86 1.90 -1.90
C HIS A 111 -6.73 3.10 -2.28
N ALA A 112 -7.93 2.88 -2.84
CA ALA A 112 -8.91 3.95 -3.21
C ALA A 112 -8.26 5.17 -3.90
N LEU A 113 -7.41 4.90 -4.91
CA LEU A 113 -6.60 5.93 -5.59
C LEU A 113 -7.44 6.92 -6.41
N GLU A 114 -8.71 6.62 -6.66
CA GLU A 114 -9.70 7.55 -7.21
C GLU A 114 -9.78 8.85 -6.40
N THR A 115 -9.59 8.79 -5.08
CA THR A 115 -9.53 9.98 -4.21
C THR A 115 -8.35 10.90 -4.58
N LEU A 116 -7.24 10.32 -5.02
CA LEU A 116 -6.08 11.11 -5.46
C LEU A 116 -6.34 11.79 -6.80
N LEU A 117 -7.12 11.16 -7.70
CA LEU A 117 -7.56 11.80 -8.94
C LEU A 117 -8.50 12.98 -8.66
N GLU A 118 -9.41 12.85 -7.70
CA GLU A 118 -10.27 13.96 -7.26
C GLU A 118 -9.46 15.12 -6.66
N ALA A 119 -8.40 14.81 -5.89
CA ALA A 119 -7.49 15.82 -5.37
C ALA A 119 -6.72 16.52 -6.50
N ALA A 120 -6.22 15.76 -7.49
CA ALA A 120 -5.51 16.30 -8.65
C ALA A 120 -6.41 17.22 -9.49
N GLU A 121 -7.70 16.86 -9.66
CA GLU A 121 -8.71 17.68 -10.34
C GLU A 121 -8.89 19.03 -9.63
N LYS A 122 -9.04 19.01 -8.30
CA LYS A 122 -9.16 20.22 -7.48
C LYS A 122 -7.91 21.09 -7.52
N LEU A 123 -6.73 20.47 -7.48
CA LEU A 123 -5.45 21.20 -7.59
C LEU A 123 -5.30 21.84 -8.97
N LYS A 124 -5.65 21.13 -10.04
CA LYS A 124 -5.61 21.65 -11.41
C LYS A 124 -6.50 22.90 -11.61
N ALA A 125 -7.65 22.95 -10.94
CA ALA A 125 -8.58 24.05 -11.03
C ALA A 125 -8.13 25.34 -10.30
N ARG A 126 -7.02 25.29 -9.55
CA ARG A 126 -6.47 26.47 -8.87
C ARG A 126 -5.77 27.41 -9.84
N THR A 127 -5.60 28.67 -9.46
CA THR A 127 -4.85 29.67 -10.25
C THR A 127 -3.36 29.30 -10.42
N ASP A 128 -2.80 28.58 -9.46
CA ASP A 128 -1.44 28.03 -9.46
C ASP A 128 -1.41 26.52 -9.83
N GLY A 129 -2.48 26.02 -10.45
CA GLY A 129 -2.69 24.59 -10.69
C GLY A 129 -1.59 23.91 -11.52
N ASP A 130 -1.00 24.64 -12.45
CA ASP A 130 0.11 24.14 -13.29
C ASP A 130 1.38 23.81 -12.49
N ARG A 131 1.49 24.29 -11.26
CA ARG A 131 2.61 23.99 -10.38
C ARG A 131 2.59 22.54 -9.86
N TYR A 132 1.42 21.89 -9.77
CA TYR A 132 1.27 20.60 -9.09
C TYR A 132 1.30 19.44 -10.07
N ARG A 133 2.03 18.37 -9.68
CA ARG A 133 2.04 17.08 -10.38
C ARG A 133 1.75 15.96 -9.39
N LEU A 134 0.95 14.97 -9.83
CA LEU A 134 0.70 13.74 -9.09
C LEU A 134 1.32 12.57 -9.85
N ILE A 135 2.26 11.86 -9.24
CA ILE A 135 2.83 10.63 -9.77
C ILE A 135 2.12 9.42 -9.13
N LEU A 136 1.60 8.54 -9.96
CA LEU A 136 1.06 7.24 -9.56
C LEU A 136 1.94 6.14 -10.17
N LEU A 137 2.92 5.64 -9.40
CA LEU A 137 3.84 4.60 -9.82
C LEU A 137 3.40 3.24 -9.28
N GLY A 138 3.30 2.28 -10.17
CA GLY A 138 2.96 0.90 -9.84
C GLY A 138 2.03 0.24 -10.83
N ASP A 139 1.47 -0.89 -10.42
CA ASP A 139 0.51 -1.67 -11.20
C ASP A 139 -0.57 -2.28 -10.29
N GLY A 140 -1.62 -2.81 -10.87
CA GLY A 140 -2.70 -3.48 -10.15
C GLY A 140 -4.04 -3.42 -10.87
N ALA A 141 -5.02 -4.13 -10.30
CA ALA A 141 -6.32 -4.35 -10.91
C ALA A 141 -7.12 -3.05 -11.23
N ARG A 142 -6.78 -1.92 -10.59
CA ARG A 142 -7.46 -0.65 -10.80
C ARG A 142 -6.72 0.30 -11.73
N LYS A 143 -5.49 -0.04 -12.19
CA LYS A 143 -4.66 0.89 -12.97
C LYS A 143 -5.34 1.36 -14.26
N ALA A 144 -5.84 0.43 -15.06
CA ALA A 144 -6.49 0.76 -16.32
C ALA A 144 -7.72 1.67 -16.13
N ASP A 145 -8.54 1.38 -15.12
CA ASP A 145 -9.69 2.18 -14.75
C ASP A 145 -9.30 3.60 -14.28
N LEU A 146 -8.27 3.72 -13.43
CA LEU A 146 -7.74 5.01 -12.98
C LEU A 146 -7.22 5.85 -14.15
N MET A 147 -6.49 5.24 -15.09
CA MET A 147 -6.02 5.93 -16.30
C MET A 147 -7.18 6.41 -17.17
N GLN A 148 -8.24 5.61 -17.32
CA GLN A 148 -9.44 5.99 -18.05
C GLN A 148 -10.16 7.16 -17.37
N GLN A 149 -10.30 7.14 -16.05
CA GLN A 149 -10.89 8.24 -15.28
C GLN A 149 -10.08 9.53 -15.39
N ALA A 150 -8.75 9.46 -15.27
CA ALA A 150 -7.87 10.61 -15.43
C ALA A 150 -8.00 11.24 -16.83
N LYS A 151 -8.05 10.39 -17.87
CA LYS A 151 -8.27 10.84 -19.26
C LYS A 151 -9.64 11.50 -19.44
N ALA A 152 -10.71 10.91 -18.91
CA ALA A 152 -12.06 11.46 -19.02
C ALA A 152 -12.19 12.82 -18.33
N LYS A 153 -11.43 13.06 -17.26
CA LYS A 153 -11.36 14.33 -16.52
C LYS A 153 -10.27 15.28 -17.05
N ASN A 154 -9.57 14.93 -18.13
CA ASN A 154 -8.45 15.69 -18.69
C ASN A 154 -7.38 16.07 -17.64
N LEU A 155 -7.00 15.14 -16.77
CA LEU A 155 -5.99 15.36 -15.73
C LEU A 155 -4.56 15.19 -16.30
N ASP A 156 -4.06 16.20 -16.98
CA ASP A 156 -2.69 16.28 -17.52
C ASP A 156 -1.62 16.50 -16.41
N ASN A 157 -2.08 16.86 -15.21
CA ASN A 157 -1.24 16.95 -14.02
C ASN A 157 -1.04 15.61 -13.29
N VAL A 158 -1.59 14.50 -13.82
CA VAL A 158 -1.41 13.13 -13.27
C VAL A 158 -0.52 12.32 -14.20
N ILE A 159 0.56 11.80 -13.67
CA ILE A 159 1.55 10.98 -14.39
C ILE A 159 1.46 9.55 -13.88
N PHE A 160 1.12 8.62 -14.78
CA PHE A 160 1.15 7.19 -14.48
C PHE A 160 2.49 6.60 -14.91
N VAL A 161 3.12 5.89 -13.98
CA VAL A 161 4.38 5.17 -14.23
C VAL A 161 4.14 3.69 -13.97
N ASP A 162 4.68 2.83 -14.82
CA ASP A 162 4.61 1.38 -14.62
C ASP A 162 5.47 0.95 -13.44
N SER A 163 5.25 -0.28 -12.97
CA SER A 163 6.09 -0.88 -11.94
C SER A 163 7.54 -0.91 -12.39
N VAL A 164 8.42 -0.47 -11.53
CA VAL A 164 9.87 -0.48 -11.73
C VAL A 164 10.53 -1.47 -10.78
N SER A 165 11.81 -1.75 -11.01
CA SER A 165 12.59 -2.61 -10.11
C SER A 165 12.77 -1.94 -8.73
N ASN A 166 13.08 -2.77 -7.73
CA ASN A 166 13.37 -2.26 -6.39
C ASN A 166 14.60 -1.31 -6.37
N ASP A 167 15.51 -1.42 -7.33
CA ASP A 167 16.69 -0.55 -7.41
C ASP A 167 16.35 0.80 -8.07
N GLU A 168 15.37 0.82 -8.96
CA GLU A 168 14.91 2.03 -9.61
C GLU A 168 13.92 2.83 -8.76
N VAL A 169 13.13 2.17 -7.91
CA VAL A 169 12.07 2.85 -7.14
C VAL A 169 12.61 4.00 -6.27
N VAL A 170 13.84 3.88 -5.78
CA VAL A 170 14.48 4.93 -4.96
C VAL A 170 14.75 6.23 -5.75
N ARG A 171 14.91 6.13 -7.08
CA ARG A 171 15.01 7.30 -7.96
C ARG A 171 13.68 8.05 -8.04
N TYR A 172 12.56 7.33 -8.05
CA TYR A 172 11.22 7.93 -8.06
C TYR A 172 10.85 8.52 -6.70
N TRP A 173 11.27 7.91 -5.59
CA TRP A 173 11.11 8.50 -4.26
C TRP A 173 11.79 9.87 -4.16
N SER A 174 12.96 10.06 -4.79
CA SER A 174 13.67 11.33 -4.78
C SER A 174 12.92 12.47 -5.48
N LEU A 175 11.99 12.18 -6.39
CA LEU A 175 11.22 13.20 -7.11
C LEU A 175 10.17 13.89 -6.23
N LEU A 176 9.72 13.21 -5.16
CA LEU A 176 8.54 13.58 -4.42
C LEU A 176 8.85 14.67 -3.37
N ASP A 177 8.08 15.74 -3.41
CA ASP A 177 8.04 16.72 -2.32
C ASP A 177 7.09 16.23 -1.21
N VAL A 178 6.10 15.40 -1.56
CA VAL A 178 5.19 14.72 -0.62
C VAL A 178 4.91 13.30 -1.07
N ALA A 179 5.22 12.33 -0.19
CA ALA A 179 4.81 10.94 -0.35
C ALA A 179 3.37 10.74 0.15
N ILE A 180 2.53 10.12 -0.66
CA ILE A 180 1.15 9.82 -0.30
C ILE A 180 1.02 8.34 0.06
N ILE A 181 0.54 8.06 1.27
CA ILE A 181 0.21 6.71 1.71
C ILE A 181 -1.29 6.67 1.93
N HIS A 182 -2.01 6.05 0.99
CA HIS A 182 -3.46 6.08 0.98
C HIS A 182 -4.04 4.66 1.08
N LEU A 183 -5.02 4.51 1.96
CA LEU A 183 -5.82 3.31 2.12
C LEU A 183 -7.30 3.72 2.21
N ARG A 184 -8.18 2.83 1.74
CA ARG A 184 -9.62 2.99 1.90
C ARG A 184 -9.98 3.12 3.37
N LYS A 185 -10.86 4.05 3.71
CA LYS A 185 -11.34 4.23 5.08
C LYS A 185 -12.27 3.08 5.47
N THR A 186 -11.70 2.06 6.13
CA THR A 186 -12.43 0.94 6.75
C THR A 186 -11.83 0.66 8.12
N GLU A 187 -12.58 0.01 9.00
CA GLU A 187 -12.10 -0.37 10.33
C GLU A 187 -10.82 -1.20 10.24
N LEU A 188 -10.77 -2.17 9.33
CA LEU A 188 -9.59 -3.01 9.13
C LEU A 188 -8.35 -2.20 8.76
N PHE A 189 -8.46 -1.28 7.80
CA PHE A 189 -7.29 -0.53 7.32
C PHE A 189 -6.78 0.52 8.30
N THR A 190 -7.51 0.84 9.36
CA THR A 190 -6.97 1.65 10.47
C THR A 190 -5.93 0.90 11.30
N THR A 191 -5.82 -0.42 11.15
CA THR A 191 -4.89 -1.28 11.88
C THR A 191 -3.63 -1.63 11.10
N VAL A 192 -3.58 -1.25 9.81
CA VAL A 192 -2.48 -1.56 8.89
C VAL A 192 -1.44 -0.44 8.88
N ILE A 193 -0.17 -0.81 8.92
CA ILE A 193 0.96 0.10 8.69
C ILE A 193 1.66 -0.36 7.41
N PRO A 194 1.45 0.31 6.26
CA PRO A 194 2.07 -0.08 5.00
C PRO A 194 3.60 0.05 5.04
N SER A 195 4.31 -0.91 4.43
CA SER A 195 5.79 -0.92 4.40
C SER A 195 6.38 0.34 3.76
N LYS A 196 5.71 0.88 2.75
CA LYS A 196 6.13 2.12 2.06
C LYS A 196 6.24 3.36 2.98
N LEU A 197 5.59 3.34 4.16
CA LEU A 197 5.77 4.39 5.15
C LEU A 197 7.24 4.48 5.60
N PHE A 198 7.88 3.34 5.78
CA PHE A 198 9.28 3.27 6.20
C PHE A 198 10.25 3.59 5.06
N GLU A 199 9.83 3.36 3.80
CA GLU A 199 10.64 3.66 2.62
C GLU A 199 10.73 5.17 2.33
N CYS A 200 9.69 5.94 2.69
CA CYS A 200 9.64 7.38 2.44
C CYS A 200 10.04 8.26 3.63
N MET A 201 10.25 7.67 4.82
CA MET A 201 10.71 8.39 6.02
C MET A 201 12.21 8.64 5.99
#